data_d2b87c0d72fe5b9fdacf58632f2f16d8
#
_entry.id   d2b87c0d72fe5b9fdacf58632f2f16d8
#
_cell.length_a   1.000
_cell.length_b   1.000
_cell.length_c   1.000
_cell.angle_alpha   90.00
_cell.angle_beta   90.00
_cell.angle_gamma   90.00
#
_symmetry.space_group_name_H-M   'P 1'
#
loop_
_entity.id
_entity.type
_entity.pdbx_description
1 polymer ?
#
loop_
_entity_poly.entity_id
_entity_poly.type
_entity_poly.pdbx_seq_one_letter_code
_entity_poly.pdbx_strand_id
1 'polypeptide(L)'
;SEKYFSEKFAREGISDCSYRIFDIQDIENVKDILADSDICGLNVTIPYKVEIMSLLDEISDEARQIGAVNTVKVSPDGHLSGYNSDVYGFRQALAPFLESRHQRALILGTGGASKAVAYVLNGLGIDYFFVSREKRGESRFLTYSELTQAHVKSCPLIVNTTPLGTFPRTDTCPDIPYGALGPDNLLFDLVYNPQETLFMKKGRENGASVSNGLTMLALQAEKSWELWA
;
A
#
# COMPACT_ATOMS: atom_id res chain seq x y z
N SER A 1 -6.01 2.28 -10.81
CA SER A 1 -7.10 3.21 -10.40
C SER A 1 -8.02 3.58 -11.57
N GLU A 2 -7.48 4.01 -12.74
CA GLU A 2 -8.30 4.46 -13.87
C GLU A 2 -9.35 3.40 -14.30
N LYS A 3 -8.92 2.15 -14.56
CA LYS A 3 -9.84 1.07 -14.91
C LYS A 3 -10.94 0.89 -13.85
N TYR A 4 -10.55 0.92 -12.57
CA TYR A 4 -11.49 0.78 -11.46
C TYR A 4 -12.55 1.89 -11.45
N PHE A 5 -12.15 3.16 -11.56
CA PHE A 5 -13.09 4.29 -11.56
C PHE A 5 -13.95 4.34 -12.82
N SER A 6 -13.40 4.01 -13.99
CA SER A 6 -14.18 3.90 -15.23
C SER A 6 -15.30 2.84 -15.13
N GLU A 7 -14.96 1.67 -14.56
CA GLU A 7 -15.95 0.61 -14.32
C GLU A 7 -16.97 1.00 -13.25
N LYS A 8 -16.54 1.69 -12.17
CA LYS A 8 -17.41 2.21 -11.12
C LYS A 8 -18.41 3.22 -11.69
N PHE A 9 -17.94 4.21 -12.40
CA PHE A 9 -18.80 5.27 -12.98
C PHE A 9 -19.83 4.70 -13.95
N ALA A 10 -19.42 3.75 -14.82
CA ALA A 10 -20.32 3.07 -15.72
C ALA A 10 -21.40 2.25 -14.97
N ARG A 11 -21.00 1.50 -13.93
CA ARG A 11 -21.90 0.68 -13.12
C ARG A 11 -22.92 1.49 -12.34
N GLU A 12 -22.50 2.66 -11.83
CA GLU A 12 -23.30 3.50 -10.93
C GLU A 12 -24.03 4.64 -11.68
N GLY A 13 -23.86 4.72 -13.02
CA GLY A 13 -24.50 5.74 -13.84
C GLY A 13 -23.98 7.16 -13.59
N ILE A 14 -22.74 7.30 -13.11
CA ILE A 14 -22.07 8.59 -12.87
C ILE A 14 -21.53 9.08 -14.21
N SER A 15 -22.13 10.11 -14.78
CA SER A 15 -21.81 10.62 -16.12
C SER A 15 -21.08 11.97 -16.11
N ASP A 16 -21.03 12.64 -14.98
CA ASP A 16 -20.45 13.96 -14.77
C ASP A 16 -19.02 13.93 -14.16
N CYS A 17 -18.50 12.72 -13.93
CA CYS A 17 -17.15 12.51 -13.41
C CYS A 17 -16.28 11.72 -14.39
N SER A 18 -14.99 12.02 -14.39
CA SER A 18 -13.97 11.27 -15.11
C SER A 18 -12.74 11.06 -14.25
N TYR A 19 -11.99 10.00 -14.52
CA TYR A 19 -10.70 9.73 -13.86
C TYR A 19 -9.59 9.77 -14.90
N ARG A 20 -8.57 10.61 -14.67
CA ARG A 20 -7.42 10.80 -15.57
C ARG A 20 -6.13 10.40 -14.89
N ILE A 21 -5.16 9.91 -15.65
CA ILE A 21 -3.80 9.63 -15.16
C ILE A 21 -2.88 10.78 -15.57
N PHE A 22 -2.08 11.24 -14.63
CA PHE A 22 -1.05 12.24 -14.84
C PHE A 22 0.31 11.62 -14.49
N ASP A 23 1.18 11.48 -15.49
CA ASP A 23 2.57 11.04 -15.30
C ASP A 23 3.45 12.28 -15.21
N ILE A 24 3.88 12.62 -14.00
CA ILE A 24 4.67 13.82 -13.71
C ILE A 24 6.11 13.44 -13.37
N GLN A 25 7.06 14.27 -13.77
CA GLN A 25 8.49 14.06 -13.53
C GLN A 25 8.97 14.67 -12.20
N ASP A 26 8.22 15.65 -11.71
CA ASP A 26 8.50 16.38 -10.47
C ASP A 26 7.20 16.64 -9.74
N ILE A 27 7.22 16.63 -8.40
CA ILE A 27 6.04 16.90 -7.57
C ILE A 27 5.51 18.32 -7.78
N GLU A 28 6.37 19.28 -8.11
CA GLU A 28 5.96 20.67 -8.40
C GLU A 28 5.01 20.77 -9.60
N ASN A 29 5.05 19.80 -10.55
CA ASN A 29 4.13 19.76 -11.69
C ASN A 29 2.67 19.50 -11.26
N VAL A 30 2.43 19.08 -10.03
CA VAL A 30 1.07 18.92 -9.51
C VAL A 30 0.32 20.24 -9.48
N LYS A 31 1.02 21.36 -9.36
CA LYS A 31 0.44 22.71 -9.37
C LYS A 31 -0.26 23.02 -10.71
N ASP A 32 0.33 22.55 -11.81
CA ASP A 32 -0.26 22.73 -13.15
C ASP A 32 -1.56 21.88 -13.29
N ILE A 33 -1.59 20.70 -12.67
CA ILE A 33 -2.79 19.85 -12.61
C ILE A 33 -3.88 20.53 -11.78
N LEU A 34 -3.52 21.07 -10.62
CA LEU A 34 -4.44 21.74 -9.70
C LEU A 34 -4.94 23.11 -10.22
N ALA A 35 -4.32 23.66 -11.26
CA ALA A 35 -4.84 24.85 -11.95
C ALA A 35 -6.11 24.55 -12.78
N ASP A 36 -6.40 23.28 -13.09
CA ASP A 36 -7.65 22.83 -13.72
C ASP A 36 -8.76 22.81 -12.65
N SER A 37 -9.73 23.72 -12.76
CA SER A 37 -10.84 23.88 -11.81
C SER A 37 -11.79 22.68 -11.75
N ASP A 38 -11.68 21.74 -12.72
CA ASP A 38 -12.50 20.52 -12.74
C ASP A 38 -11.91 19.40 -11.88
N ILE A 39 -10.70 19.60 -11.33
CA ILE A 39 -10.08 18.62 -10.44
C ILE A 39 -10.68 18.74 -9.04
N CYS A 40 -11.45 17.74 -8.62
CA CYS A 40 -12.00 17.65 -7.26
C CYS A 40 -11.15 16.80 -6.31
N GLY A 41 -10.16 16.06 -6.83
CA GLY A 41 -9.25 15.30 -6.00
C GLY A 41 -8.21 14.50 -6.78
N LEU A 42 -7.19 14.02 -6.08
CA LEU A 42 -6.07 13.27 -6.65
C LEU A 42 -5.81 11.99 -5.84
N ASN A 43 -5.49 10.90 -6.54
CA ASN A 43 -4.73 9.81 -5.94
C ASN A 43 -3.24 10.00 -6.21
N VAL A 44 -2.43 9.96 -5.16
CA VAL A 44 -0.99 10.09 -5.22
C VAL A 44 -0.33 8.72 -5.04
N THR A 45 0.58 8.39 -5.94
CA THR A 45 1.31 7.12 -5.92
C THR A 45 2.83 7.33 -5.82
N ILE A 46 3.58 6.24 -5.88
CA ILE A 46 5.05 6.27 -5.88
C ILE A 46 5.56 7.16 -7.02
N PRO A 47 6.58 8.04 -6.77
CA PRO A 47 7.32 8.20 -5.50
C PRO A 47 6.76 9.27 -4.56
N TYR A 48 5.68 9.95 -4.88
CA TYR A 48 5.28 11.26 -4.39
C TYR A 48 4.44 11.28 -3.09
N LYS A 49 4.10 10.13 -2.48
CA LYS A 49 3.23 10.07 -1.28
C LYS A 49 3.75 10.84 -0.05
N VAL A 50 5.07 11.04 0.03
CA VAL A 50 5.70 11.83 1.11
C VAL A 50 5.86 13.28 0.68
N GLU A 51 6.33 13.50 -0.53
CA GLU A 51 6.65 14.84 -1.06
C GLU A 51 5.42 15.73 -1.19
N ILE A 52 4.27 15.16 -1.60
CA ILE A 52 3.00 15.90 -1.74
C ILE A 52 2.58 16.59 -0.45
N MET A 53 2.97 16.05 0.70
CA MET A 53 2.57 16.60 2.01
C MET A 53 2.99 18.06 2.21
N SER A 54 4.09 18.49 1.59
CA SER A 54 4.58 19.88 1.67
C SER A 54 3.76 20.87 0.86
N LEU A 55 2.88 20.40 -0.03
CA LEU A 55 2.06 21.21 -0.92
C LEU A 55 0.60 21.31 -0.45
N LEU A 56 0.25 20.66 0.66
CA LEU A 56 -1.12 20.60 1.17
C LEU A 56 -1.35 21.63 2.27
N ASP A 57 -2.55 22.21 2.29
CA ASP A 57 -2.98 23.15 3.32
C ASP A 57 -3.33 22.44 4.62
N GLU A 58 -3.94 21.26 4.51
CA GLU A 58 -4.33 20.42 5.65
C GLU A 58 -3.94 18.96 5.42
N ILE A 59 -3.54 18.27 6.48
CA ILE A 59 -3.25 16.84 6.48
C ILE A 59 -3.99 16.22 7.66
N SER A 60 -4.80 15.20 7.39
CA SER A 60 -5.49 14.46 8.45
C SER A 60 -4.51 13.92 9.50
N ASP A 61 -4.94 13.81 10.75
CA ASP A 61 -4.10 13.31 11.85
C ASP A 61 -3.55 11.91 11.55
N GLU A 62 -4.36 11.05 10.94
CA GLU A 62 -3.96 9.72 10.50
C GLU A 62 -2.83 9.78 9.46
N ALA A 63 -2.99 10.56 8.39
CA ALA A 63 -1.97 10.69 7.35
C ALA A 63 -0.69 11.35 7.86
N ARG A 64 -0.80 12.28 8.84
CA ARG A 64 0.33 12.91 9.52
C ARG A 64 1.13 11.92 10.34
N GLN A 65 0.46 11.05 11.13
CA GLN A 65 1.10 9.99 11.91
C GLN A 65 1.79 8.95 11.01
N ILE A 66 1.20 8.64 9.87
CA ILE A 66 1.78 7.73 8.87
C ILE A 66 3.00 8.38 8.18
N GLY A 67 2.97 9.71 7.99
CA GLY A 67 3.97 10.44 7.21
C GLY A 67 3.90 10.12 5.72
N ALA A 68 2.68 9.92 5.18
CA ALA A 68 2.42 9.72 3.75
C ALA A 68 0.95 10.00 3.42
N VAL A 69 0.71 10.67 2.29
CA VAL A 69 -0.61 10.97 1.72
C VAL A 69 -0.74 10.23 0.38
N ASN A 70 -1.85 9.55 0.15
CA ASN A 70 -2.18 8.94 -1.14
C ASN A 70 -3.50 9.45 -1.75
N THR A 71 -4.24 10.29 -1.03
CA THR A 71 -5.50 10.86 -1.46
C THR A 71 -5.55 12.33 -1.07
N VAL A 72 -5.78 13.21 -2.04
CA VAL A 72 -5.97 14.64 -1.84
C VAL A 72 -7.39 15.02 -2.25
N LYS A 73 -8.10 15.74 -1.40
CA LYS A 73 -9.36 16.42 -1.74
C LYS A 73 -9.04 17.85 -2.13
N VAL A 74 -9.64 18.31 -3.20
CA VAL A 74 -9.60 19.73 -3.64
C VAL A 74 -10.97 20.32 -3.39
N SER A 75 -11.06 21.26 -2.47
CA SER A 75 -12.30 21.98 -2.17
C SER A 75 -12.59 23.06 -3.25
N PRO A 76 -13.86 23.52 -3.40
CA PRO A 76 -14.21 24.53 -4.41
C PRO A 76 -13.45 25.88 -4.27
N ASP A 77 -12.94 26.19 -3.10
CA ASP A 77 -12.10 27.37 -2.82
C ASP A 77 -10.60 27.13 -3.08
N GLY A 78 -10.25 25.92 -3.57
CA GLY A 78 -8.87 25.53 -3.86
C GLY A 78 -8.10 24.96 -2.66
N HIS A 79 -8.73 24.81 -1.47
CA HIS A 79 -8.07 24.22 -0.29
C HIS A 79 -7.76 22.73 -0.49
N LEU A 80 -6.54 22.34 -0.17
CA LEU A 80 -5.99 20.99 -0.39
C LEU A 80 -5.90 20.21 0.92
N SER A 81 -6.74 19.16 1.07
CA SER A 81 -6.74 18.30 2.26
C SER A 81 -6.20 16.91 1.92
N GLY A 82 -5.20 16.45 2.70
CA GLY A 82 -4.49 15.19 2.48
C GLY A 82 -4.92 14.06 3.41
N TYR A 83 -5.09 12.87 2.85
CA TYR A 83 -5.53 11.65 3.54
C TYR A 83 -4.70 10.44 3.12
N ASN A 84 -4.87 9.33 3.87
CA ASN A 84 -4.26 8.05 3.50
C ASN A 84 -5.32 6.93 3.45
N SER A 85 -5.86 6.67 2.26
CA SER A 85 -6.85 5.61 2.04
C SER A 85 -6.25 4.19 2.01
N ASP A 86 -4.91 4.05 1.89
CA ASP A 86 -4.23 2.74 1.96
C ASP A 86 -4.46 2.07 3.31
N VAL A 87 -4.56 2.85 4.40
CA VAL A 87 -4.83 2.33 5.75
C VAL A 87 -6.16 1.60 5.80
N TYR A 88 -7.21 2.25 5.31
CA TYR A 88 -8.53 1.62 5.24
C TYR A 88 -8.50 0.37 4.36
N GLY A 89 -7.94 0.51 3.15
CA GLY A 89 -7.86 -0.59 2.20
C GLY A 89 -7.12 -1.80 2.75
N PHE A 90 -5.93 -1.59 3.33
CA PHE A 90 -5.11 -2.68 3.87
C PHE A 90 -5.77 -3.32 5.10
N ARG A 91 -6.26 -2.52 6.05
CA ARG A 91 -6.93 -3.02 7.26
C ARG A 91 -8.09 -3.95 6.93
N GLN A 92 -8.98 -3.50 6.04
CA GLN A 92 -10.17 -4.27 5.66
C GLN A 92 -9.82 -5.50 4.82
N ALA A 93 -8.81 -5.40 3.94
CA ALA A 93 -8.37 -6.53 3.12
C ALA A 93 -7.64 -7.60 3.93
N LEU A 94 -6.92 -7.21 4.98
CA LEU A 94 -6.17 -8.13 5.85
C LEU A 94 -7.08 -8.84 6.86
N ALA A 95 -8.10 -8.13 7.39
CA ALA A 95 -8.93 -8.59 8.51
C ALA A 95 -9.49 -10.03 8.37
N PRO A 96 -9.98 -10.47 7.19
CA PRO A 96 -10.52 -11.83 7.03
C PRO A 96 -9.49 -12.96 7.19
N PHE A 97 -8.20 -12.65 7.10
CA PHE A 97 -7.10 -13.63 7.15
C PHE A 97 -6.40 -13.66 8.51
N LEU A 98 -6.71 -12.68 9.38
CA LEU A 98 -6.04 -12.58 10.67
C LEU A 98 -6.54 -13.65 11.64
N GLU A 99 -5.58 -14.30 12.28
CA GLU A 99 -5.79 -15.25 13.36
C GLU A 99 -4.95 -14.86 14.58
N SER A 100 -5.24 -15.41 15.76
CA SER A 100 -4.53 -15.10 17.02
C SER A 100 -3.02 -15.34 16.98
N ARG A 101 -2.55 -16.21 16.08
CA ARG A 101 -1.12 -16.48 15.86
C ARG A 101 -0.38 -15.35 15.13
N HIS A 102 -1.08 -14.47 14.37
CA HIS A 102 -0.48 -13.38 13.62
C HIS A 102 -0.11 -12.18 14.51
N GLN A 103 0.72 -12.42 15.53
CA GLN A 103 1.14 -11.39 16.49
C GLN A 103 2.42 -10.66 16.09
N ARG A 104 3.14 -11.17 15.07
CA ARG A 104 4.37 -10.56 14.54
C ARG A 104 4.36 -10.60 13.02
N ALA A 105 4.96 -9.57 12.42
CA ALA A 105 5.01 -9.44 10.98
C ALA A 105 6.40 -9.04 10.46
N LEU A 106 6.66 -9.41 9.19
CA LEU A 106 7.71 -8.82 8.37
C LEU A 106 7.05 -7.91 7.34
N ILE A 107 7.47 -6.66 7.26
CA ILE A 107 7.09 -5.71 6.22
C ILE A 107 8.27 -5.61 5.25
N LEU A 108 8.10 -6.16 4.05
CA LEU A 108 9.15 -6.15 3.02
C LEU A 108 9.05 -4.85 2.22
N GLY A 109 10.05 -3.98 2.42
CA GLY A 109 10.08 -2.64 1.82
C GLY A 109 9.89 -1.51 2.84
N THR A 110 10.25 -0.27 2.44
CA THR A 110 10.27 0.93 3.30
C THR A 110 9.69 2.16 2.62
N GLY A 111 8.86 1.98 1.59
CA GLY A 111 8.18 3.06 0.85
C GLY A 111 6.91 3.58 1.54
N GLY A 112 6.16 4.46 0.88
CA GLY A 112 4.93 5.04 1.43
C GLY A 112 3.88 4.01 1.83
N ALA A 113 3.70 2.92 1.05
CA ALA A 113 2.76 1.85 1.38
C ALA A 113 3.16 1.09 2.65
N SER A 114 4.47 0.87 2.89
CA SER A 114 4.95 0.20 4.10
C SER A 114 4.65 0.98 5.37
N LYS A 115 4.60 2.31 5.30
CA LYS A 115 4.22 3.18 6.41
C LYS A 115 2.75 2.97 6.81
N ALA A 116 1.85 2.90 5.81
CA ALA A 116 0.43 2.62 6.05
C ALA A 116 0.22 1.21 6.64
N VAL A 117 0.95 0.20 6.12
CA VAL A 117 0.95 -1.17 6.67
C VAL A 117 1.41 -1.16 8.13
N ALA A 118 2.54 -0.52 8.44
CA ALA A 118 3.07 -0.42 9.81
C ALA A 118 2.08 0.26 10.77
N TYR A 119 1.42 1.33 10.32
CA TYR A 119 0.40 2.02 11.09
C TYR A 119 -0.78 1.10 11.44
N VAL A 120 -1.28 0.33 10.46
CA VAL A 120 -2.35 -0.64 10.67
C VAL A 120 -1.93 -1.73 11.64
N LEU A 121 -0.74 -2.33 11.45
CA LEU A 121 -0.24 -3.40 12.32
C LEU A 121 -0.06 -2.92 13.76
N ASN A 122 0.47 -1.72 13.95
CA ASN A 122 0.60 -1.10 15.27
C ASN A 122 -0.78 -0.92 15.94
N GLY A 123 -1.78 -0.43 15.21
CA GLY A 123 -3.15 -0.29 15.71
C GLY A 123 -3.86 -1.61 16.02
N LEU A 124 -3.38 -2.73 15.44
CA LEU A 124 -3.85 -4.09 15.73
C LEU A 124 -3.05 -4.79 16.84
N GLY A 125 -2.03 -4.15 17.40
CA GLY A 125 -1.13 -4.75 18.39
C GLY A 125 -0.20 -5.82 17.82
N ILE A 126 0.05 -5.80 16.51
CA ILE A 126 0.94 -6.74 15.82
C ILE A 126 2.34 -6.11 15.75
N ASP A 127 3.32 -6.71 16.42
CA ASP A 127 4.73 -6.32 16.31
C ASP A 127 5.27 -6.58 14.91
N TYR A 128 6.22 -5.75 14.46
CA TYR A 128 6.77 -5.94 13.12
C TYR A 128 8.23 -5.52 13.00
N PHE A 129 8.90 -6.08 11.98
CA PHE A 129 10.19 -5.64 11.46
C PHE A 129 10.04 -5.19 10.02
N PHE A 130 10.69 -4.09 9.67
CA PHE A 130 10.92 -3.74 8.28
C PHE A 130 12.10 -4.54 7.72
N VAL A 131 11.96 -4.98 6.47
CA VAL A 131 13.05 -5.60 5.72
C VAL A 131 13.39 -4.72 4.52
N SER A 132 14.63 -4.24 4.45
CA SER A 132 15.10 -3.33 3.41
C SER A 132 16.37 -3.84 2.75
N ARG A 133 16.74 -3.22 1.64
CA ARG A 133 18.02 -3.51 0.95
C ARG A 133 19.22 -2.91 1.68
N GLU A 134 19.00 -1.79 2.34
CA GLU A 134 20.02 -1.01 3.02
C GLU A 134 19.80 -1.04 4.53
N LYS A 135 20.89 -1.06 5.29
CA LYS A 135 20.86 -1.04 6.74
C LYS A 135 20.37 0.34 7.22
N ARG A 136 19.43 0.32 8.17
CA ARG A 136 19.01 1.51 8.92
C ARG A 136 19.34 1.29 10.39
N GLY A 137 19.75 2.35 11.08
CA GLY A 137 20.25 2.29 12.46
C GLY A 137 19.21 1.96 13.55
N GLU A 138 17.99 1.65 13.18
CA GLU A 138 16.88 1.39 14.12
C GLU A 138 16.69 -0.12 14.33
N SER A 139 16.37 -0.52 15.57
CA SER A 139 16.24 -1.93 15.97
C SER A 139 15.13 -2.72 15.27
N ARG A 140 14.15 -2.02 14.66
CA ARG A 140 13.06 -2.65 13.90
C ARG A 140 13.39 -2.85 12.42
N PHE A 141 14.61 -2.53 11.97
CA PHE A 141 15.02 -2.67 10.58
C PHE A 141 16.03 -3.80 10.42
N LEU A 142 15.71 -4.73 9.53
CA LEU A 142 16.57 -5.81 9.06
C LEU A 142 16.94 -5.56 7.60
N THR A 143 18.10 -6.01 7.19
CA THR A 143 18.39 -6.20 5.77
C THR A 143 17.97 -7.58 5.32
N TYR A 144 17.80 -7.80 4.00
CA TYR A 144 17.56 -9.14 3.46
C TYR A 144 18.67 -10.14 3.83
N SER A 145 19.92 -9.68 3.96
CA SER A 145 21.06 -10.52 4.38
C SER A 145 21.04 -10.87 5.88
N GLU A 146 20.37 -10.07 6.71
CA GLU A 146 20.16 -10.34 8.14
C GLU A 146 18.93 -11.21 8.39
N LEU A 147 18.05 -11.37 7.37
CA LEU A 147 16.83 -12.15 7.50
C LEU A 147 17.13 -13.65 7.54
N THR A 148 16.79 -14.30 8.64
CA THR A 148 17.03 -15.72 8.88
C THR A 148 15.74 -16.54 8.85
N GLN A 149 15.86 -17.86 8.78
CA GLN A 149 14.73 -18.77 8.94
C GLN A 149 13.99 -18.56 10.28
N ALA A 150 14.71 -18.20 11.34
CA ALA A 150 14.13 -17.92 12.66
C ALA A 150 13.20 -16.71 12.62
N HIS A 151 13.57 -15.66 11.89
CA HIS A 151 12.70 -14.50 11.67
C HIS A 151 11.41 -14.88 10.95
N VAL A 152 11.49 -15.66 9.86
CA VAL A 152 10.31 -16.12 9.11
C VAL A 152 9.38 -16.96 9.99
N LYS A 153 9.93 -17.87 10.80
CA LYS A 153 9.14 -18.71 11.73
C LYS A 153 8.50 -17.90 12.86
N SER A 154 9.18 -16.84 13.35
CA SER A 154 8.67 -16.02 14.46
C SER A 154 7.71 -14.92 14.00
N CYS A 155 7.63 -14.64 12.70
CA CYS A 155 6.77 -13.64 12.09
C CYS A 155 5.80 -14.31 11.10
N PRO A 156 4.68 -14.86 11.58
CA PRO A 156 3.75 -15.60 10.74
C PRO A 156 3.07 -14.74 9.66
N LEU A 157 2.99 -13.43 9.84
CA LEU A 157 2.50 -12.51 8.81
C LEU A 157 3.68 -11.90 8.04
N ILE A 158 3.67 -11.99 6.71
CA ILE A 158 4.69 -11.41 5.84
C ILE A 158 4.00 -10.56 4.77
N VAL A 159 4.25 -9.26 4.77
CA VAL A 159 3.60 -8.31 3.86
C VAL A 159 4.60 -7.78 2.84
N ASN A 160 4.39 -8.08 1.57
CA ASN A 160 5.18 -7.48 0.49
C ASN A 160 4.63 -6.10 0.13
N THR A 161 5.39 -5.06 0.43
CA THR A 161 5.11 -3.67 0.06
C THR A 161 6.06 -3.15 -1.03
N THR A 162 6.89 -4.04 -1.59
CA THR A 162 7.81 -3.72 -2.70
C THR A 162 7.09 -3.86 -4.04
N PRO A 163 7.60 -3.26 -5.13
CA PRO A 163 7.07 -3.48 -6.47
C PRO A 163 7.54 -4.78 -7.12
N LEU A 164 8.31 -5.64 -6.41
CA LEU A 164 8.82 -6.89 -6.97
C LEU A 164 7.67 -7.83 -7.30
N GLY A 165 7.71 -8.40 -8.50
CA GLY A 165 6.66 -9.27 -9.02
C GLY A 165 5.56 -8.55 -9.80
N THR A 166 5.58 -7.20 -9.84
CA THR A 166 4.63 -6.41 -10.64
C THR A 166 4.94 -6.52 -12.14
N PHE A 167 3.91 -6.66 -12.97
CA PHE A 167 4.05 -6.60 -14.43
C PHE A 167 4.78 -5.31 -14.87
N PRO A 168 5.71 -5.37 -15.83
CA PRO A 168 6.07 -6.54 -16.65
C PRO A 168 7.12 -7.49 -16.03
N ARG A 169 7.74 -7.14 -14.90
CA ARG A 169 8.81 -7.94 -14.25
C ARG A 169 8.24 -8.95 -13.25
N THR A 170 7.44 -9.89 -13.74
CA THR A 170 6.71 -10.87 -12.94
C THR A 170 7.58 -12.01 -12.41
N ASP A 171 8.81 -12.13 -12.89
CA ASP A 171 9.83 -13.12 -12.52
C ASP A 171 10.64 -12.74 -11.27
N THR A 172 10.34 -11.59 -10.67
CA THR A 172 11.00 -11.11 -9.45
C THR A 172 10.15 -11.31 -8.20
N CYS A 173 10.78 -11.49 -7.04
CA CYS A 173 10.12 -11.53 -5.74
C CYS A 173 11.11 -11.11 -4.64
N PRO A 174 10.62 -10.71 -3.44
CA PRO A 174 11.49 -10.48 -2.29
C PRO A 174 12.33 -11.71 -1.95
N ASP A 175 13.60 -11.51 -1.62
CA ASP A 175 14.54 -12.58 -1.27
C ASP A 175 14.43 -12.94 0.22
N ILE A 176 13.48 -13.82 0.55
CA ILE A 176 13.27 -14.31 1.91
C ILE A 176 13.55 -15.82 1.99
N PRO A 177 13.83 -16.39 3.18
CA PRO A 177 14.00 -17.83 3.38
C PRO A 177 12.69 -18.61 3.18
N TYR A 178 12.23 -18.79 1.92
CA TYR A 178 10.95 -19.46 1.60
C TYR A 178 10.83 -20.87 2.18
N GLY A 179 11.92 -21.62 2.27
CA GLY A 179 11.93 -22.97 2.87
C GLY A 179 11.63 -23.01 4.37
N ALA A 180 11.53 -21.84 5.02
CA ALA A 180 11.11 -21.75 6.43
C ALA A 180 9.62 -21.47 6.60
N LEU A 181 8.89 -21.26 5.51
CA LEU A 181 7.44 -21.07 5.50
C LEU A 181 6.70 -22.38 5.79
N GLY A 182 5.47 -22.25 6.25
CA GLY A 182 4.57 -23.35 6.55
C GLY A 182 3.12 -22.89 6.69
N PRO A 183 2.22 -23.79 7.14
CA PRO A 183 0.77 -23.53 7.22
C PRO A 183 0.39 -22.39 8.19
N ASP A 184 1.30 -22.04 9.09
CA ASP A 184 1.07 -20.92 10.03
C ASP A 184 1.36 -19.57 9.41
N ASN A 185 2.00 -19.49 8.23
CA ASN A 185 2.34 -18.25 7.59
C ASN A 185 1.21 -17.73 6.69
N LEU A 186 1.00 -16.43 6.75
CA LEU A 186 0.21 -15.65 5.80
C LEU A 186 1.14 -14.70 5.03
N LEU A 187 1.19 -14.86 3.72
CA LEU A 187 1.86 -13.92 2.81
C LEU A 187 0.81 -13.01 2.18
N PHE A 188 0.88 -11.74 2.52
CA PHE A 188 0.02 -10.69 1.93
C PHE A 188 0.84 -9.86 0.94
N ASP A 189 0.50 -9.92 -0.33
CA ASP A 189 1.18 -9.15 -1.37
C ASP A 189 0.37 -7.90 -1.73
N LEU A 190 0.95 -6.71 -1.65
CA LEU A 190 0.29 -5.49 -2.12
C LEU A 190 0.22 -5.42 -3.65
N VAL A 191 1.02 -6.22 -4.34
CA VAL A 191 0.94 -6.37 -5.80
C VAL A 191 -0.36 -7.10 -6.17
N TYR A 192 -1.05 -6.60 -7.18
CA TYR A 192 -2.32 -7.16 -7.69
C TYR A 192 -2.27 -7.55 -9.17
N ASN A 193 -1.23 -7.18 -9.88
CA ASN A 193 -1.01 -7.53 -11.27
C ASN A 193 0.43 -8.03 -11.47
N PRO A 194 0.63 -9.33 -11.72
CA PRO A 194 -0.35 -10.39 -12.00
C PRO A 194 -1.21 -10.78 -10.78
N GLN A 195 -2.28 -11.53 -11.01
CA GLN A 195 -3.17 -12.02 -9.95
C GLN A 195 -2.45 -12.94 -8.97
N GLU A 196 -1.48 -13.74 -9.43
CA GLU A 196 -0.56 -14.52 -8.62
C GLU A 196 0.87 -14.12 -8.93
N THR A 197 1.55 -13.54 -7.95
CA THR A 197 2.97 -13.17 -8.05
C THR A 197 3.89 -14.35 -7.75
N LEU A 198 5.17 -14.26 -8.12
CA LEU A 198 6.17 -15.25 -7.76
C LEU A 198 6.32 -15.40 -6.23
N PHE A 199 6.15 -14.30 -5.47
CA PHE A 199 6.14 -14.29 -4.01
C PHE A 199 5.02 -15.19 -3.46
N MET A 200 3.78 -15.03 -3.96
CA MET A 200 2.63 -15.82 -3.58
C MET A 200 2.79 -17.30 -3.97
N LYS A 201 3.27 -17.55 -5.20
CA LYS A 201 3.51 -18.91 -5.70
C LYS A 201 4.48 -19.67 -4.79
N LYS A 202 5.64 -19.07 -4.49
CA LYS A 202 6.63 -19.67 -3.56
C LYS A 202 6.07 -19.86 -2.16
N GLY A 203 5.24 -18.92 -1.66
CA GLY A 203 4.54 -19.08 -0.39
C GLY A 203 3.65 -20.31 -0.37
N ARG A 204 2.81 -20.47 -1.38
CA ARG A 204 1.89 -21.60 -1.51
C ARG A 204 2.61 -22.95 -1.66
N GLU A 205 3.68 -22.99 -2.46
CA GLU A 205 4.51 -24.19 -2.62
C GLU A 205 5.13 -24.67 -1.30
N ASN A 206 5.31 -23.76 -0.32
CA ASN A 206 5.80 -24.07 1.01
C ASN A 206 4.67 -24.17 2.07
N GLY A 207 3.41 -24.23 1.65
CA GLY A 207 2.25 -24.47 2.51
C GLY A 207 1.66 -23.22 3.17
N ALA A 208 2.14 -22.01 2.87
CA ALA A 208 1.62 -20.78 3.44
C ALA A 208 0.28 -20.38 2.79
N SER A 209 -0.58 -19.69 3.55
CA SER A 209 -1.72 -18.95 3.02
C SER A 209 -1.25 -17.71 2.28
N VAL A 210 -1.91 -17.34 1.19
CA VAL A 210 -1.50 -16.19 0.36
C VAL A 210 -2.68 -15.33 -0.02
N SER A 211 -2.48 -14.02 -0.09
CA SER A 211 -3.47 -13.04 -0.58
C SER A 211 -2.76 -11.97 -1.41
N ASN A 212 -3.45 -11.44 -2.44
CA ASN A 212 -2.95 -10.34 -3.26
C ASN A 212 -3.60 -8.99 -2.89
N GLY A 213 -3.10 -7.90 -3.48
CA GLY A 213 -3.52 -6.54 -3.21
C GLY A 213 -4.82 -6.09 -3.91
N LEU A 214 -5.52 -6.97 -4.63
CA LEU A 214 -6.70 -6.56 -5.44
C LEU A 214 -7.83 -6.00 -4.58
N THR A 215 -8.14 -6.69 -3.47
CA THR A 215 -9.17 -6.21 -2.52
C THR A 215 -8.76 -4.89 -1.88
N MET A 216 -7.49 -4.76 -1.48
CA MET A 216 -6.97 -3.50 -0.96
C MET A 216 -7.08 -2.37 -1.97
N LEU A 217 -6.76 -2.63 -3.26
CA LEU A 217 -6.88 -1.66 -4.35
C LEU A 217 -8.31 -1.14 -4.49
N ALA A 218 -9.30 -2.03 -4.46
CA ALA A 218 -10.71 -1.65 -4.57
C ALA A 218 -11.15 -0.80 -3.35
N LEU A 219 -10.86 -1.27 -2.16
CA LEU A 219 -11.29 -0.61 -0.91
C LEU A 219 -10.65 0.78 -0.73
N GLN A 220 -9.35 0.93 -1.04
CA GLN A 220 -8.71 2.25 -0.97
C GLN A 220 -9.27 3.21 -2.03
N ALA A 221 -9.67 2.72 -3.20
CA ALA A 221 -10.29 3.53 -4.23
C ALA A 221 -11.70 4.00 -3.81
N GLU A 222 -12.52 3.11 -3.23
CA GLU A 222 -13.82 3.50 -2.65
C GLU A 222 -13.63 4.54 -1.54
N LYS A 223 -12.64 4.36 -0.67
CA LYS A 223 -12.36 5.33 0.39
C LYS A 223 -11.91 6.68 -0.16
N SER A 224 -11.14 6.70 -1.25
CA SER A 224 -10.79 7.95 -1.94
C SER A 224 -12.03 8.62 -2.51
N TRP A 225 -12.94 7.86 -3.12
CA TRP A 225 -14.21 8.37 -3.64
C TRP A 225 -15.08 9.01 -2.55
N GLU A 226 -15.23 8.34 -1.40
CA GLU A 226 -15.96 8.91 -0.25
C GLU A 226 -15.36 10.25 0.25
N LEU A 227 -14.03 10.39 0.17
CA LEU A 227 -13.35 11.60 0.61
C LEU A 227 -13.55 12.76 -0.37
N TRP A 228 -13.67 12.48 -1.68
CA TRP A 228 -13.87 13.50 -2.71
C TRP A 228 -15.33 13.97 -2.79
N ALA A 229 -16.26 13.05 -2.60
CA ALA A 229 -17.70 13.35 -2.55
C ALA A 229 -18.04 14.14 -1.26
#